data_25c921d90254117ecfa27396a142f57e
#
_entry.id   25c921d90254117ecfa27396a142f57e
#
_cell.length_a   1.000
_cell.length_b   1.000
_cell.length_c   1.000
_cell.angle_alpha   90.00
_cell.angle_beta   90.00
_cell.angle_gamma   90.00
#
_symmetry.space_group_name_H-M   'P 1'
#
loop_
_entity.id
_entity.type
_entity.pdbx_description
1 polymer ?
#
loop_
_entity_poly.entity_id
_entity_poly.type
_entity_poly.pdbx_seq_one_letter_code
_entity_poly.pdbx_strand_id
1 'polypeptide(L)'
;MNNKLIRVGTTYIPVTNVDISAKWYVNNLGAVLSYQDEEKVILNLANQSFFLVKAEENQSSNFIDINGNKCFSMTFEVNGLNALEELHSFFMGREMQVGNIENRGHAGRNFVFADLDGNKFDVWSELSPNFLEIKN
;
A
#
# COMPACT_ATOMS: atom_id res chain seq x y z
N MET A 1 -30.03 -14.20 7.85
CA MET A 1 -28.83 -14.47 8.64
C MET A 1 -27.58 -13.99 7.91
N ASN A 2 -26.71 -13.35 8.63
CA ASN A 2 -25.49 -12.80 8.04
C ASN A 2 -24.28 -13.62 8.48
N ASN A 3 -23.80 -14.49 7.58
CA ASN A 3 -22.60 -15.29 7.83
C ASN A 3 -21.50 -14.97 6.81
N LYS A 4 -21.50 -13.76 6.28
CA LYS A 4 -20.52 -13.31 5.29
C LYS A 4 -19.46 -12.45 5.96
N LEU A 5 -18.24 -12.46 5.40
CA LEU A 5 -17.20 -11.49 5.77
C LEU A 5 -17.67 -10.10 5.35
N ILE A 6 -17.50 -9.12 6.22
CA ILE A 6 -17.99 -7.76 5.97
C ILE A 6 -17.01 -6.96 5.13
N ARG A 7 -15.72 -6.99 5.51
CA ARG A 7 -14.69 -6.21 4.83
C ARG A 7 -13.30 -6.67 5.26
N VAL A 8 -12.29 -6.26 4.48
CA VAL A 8 -10.90 -6.35 4.92
C VAL A 8 -10.65 -5.16 5.83
N GLY A 9 -10.31 -5.41 7.08
CA GLY A 9 -10.12 -4.34 8.06
C GLY A 9 -8.67 -4.02 8.35
N THR A 10 -7.80 -5.02 8.30
CA THR A 10 -6.40 -4.88 8.73
C THR A 10 -5.50 -5.62 7.76
N THR A 11 -4.36 -5.01 7.47
CA THR A 11 -3.30 -5.61 6.67
C THR A 11 -2.02 -5.61 7.49
N TYR A 12 -1.29 -6.71 7.48
CA TYR A 12 -0.03 -6.85 8.22
C TYR A 12 1.13 -6.74 7.25
N ILE A 13 2.11 -5.89 7.58
CA ILE A 13 3.28 -5.61 6.75
C ILE A 13 4.53 -5.88 7.61
N PRO A 14 5.43 -6.77 7.17
CA PRO A 14 6.68 -7.01 7.92
C PRO A 14 7.67 -5.88 7.67
N VAL A 15 8.29 -5.40 8.74
CA VAL A 15 9.32 -4.35 8.65
C VAL A 15 10.47 -4.69 9.60
N THR A 16 11.67 -4.22 9.30
CA THR A 16 12.82 -4.51 10.17
C THR A 16 12.93 -3.53 11.33
N ASN A 17 12.44 -2.30 11.17
CA ASN A 17 12.50 -1.27 12.21
C ASN A 17 11.17 -0.52 12.24
N VAL A 18 10.36 -0.79 13.27
CA VAL A 18 9.02 -0.23 13.34
C VAL A 18 9.00 1.28 13.48
N ASP A 19 9.98 1.86 14.20
CA ASP A 19 10.02 3.31 14.40
C ASP A 19 10.34 4.06 13.11
N ILE A 20 11.38 3.63 12.42
CA ILE A 20 11.77 4.25 11.14
C ILE A 20 10.66 4.06 10.10
N SER A 21 10.08 2.86 10.04
CA SER A 21 9.02 2.57 9.09
C SER A 21 7.76 3.38 9.38
N ALA A 22 7.38 3.52 10.65
CA ALA A 22 6.22 4.33 11.01
C ALA A 22 6.38 5.76 10.50
N LYS A 23 7.55 6.35 10.71
CA LYS A 23 7.84 7.71 10.24
C LYS A 23 7.78 7.80 8.72
N TRP A 24 8.30 6.80 8.04
CA TRP A 24 8.27 6.75 6.58
C TRP A 24 6.83 6.72 6.06
N TYR A 25 5.99 5.86 6.64
CA TYR A 25 4.59 5.74 6.23
C TYR A 25 3.81 7.03 6.50
N VAL A 26 4.04 7.65 7.66
CA VAL A 26 3.38 8.92 8.00
C VAL A 26 3.82 10.02 7.04
N ASN A 27 5.12 10.15 6.80
CA ASN A 27 5.67 11.24 6.01
C ASN A 27 5.44 11.10 4.51
N ASN A 28 5.40 9.88 4.00
CA ASN A 28 5.29 9.65 2.55
C ASN A 28 3.90 9.22 2.09
N LEU A 29 3.15 8.51 2.92
CA LEU A 29 1.85 7.99 2.51
C LEU A 29 0.67 8.69 3.20
N GLY A 30 0.96 9.62 4.11
CA GLY A 30 -0.10 10.29 4.86
C GLY A 30 -0.78 9.41 5.89
N ALA A 31 -0.13 8.33 6.33
CA ALA A 31 -0.67 7.47 7.37
C ALA A 31 -0.79 8.23 8.69
N VAL A 32 -1.76 7.85 9.49
CA VAL A 32 -1.98 8.43 10.83
C VAL A 32 -1.64 7.39 11.88
N LEU A 33 -0.72 7.72 12.77
CA LEU A 33 -0.29 6.82 13.84
C LEU A 33 -1.42 6.65 14.86
N SER A 34 -1.76 5.39 15.15
CA SER A 34 -2.78 5.05 16.14
C SER A 34 -2.15 4.45 17.41
N TYR A 35 -1.12 3.62 17.26
CA TYR A 35 -0.46 2.94 18.37
C TYR A 35 0.94 2.52 17.96
N GLN A 36 1.87 2.49 18.91
CA GLN A 36 3.22 2.01 18.64
C GLN A 36 3.84 1.43 19.90
N ASP A 37 4.49 0.27 19.75
CA ASP A 37 5.39 -0.29 20.75
C ASP A 37 6.67 -0.76 20.07
N GLU A 38 7.51 -1.54 20.74
CA GLU A 38 8.81 -1.94 20.19
C GLU A 38 8.71 -2.94 19.03
N GLU A 39 7.59 -3.63 18.90
CA GLU A 39 7.45 -4.71 17.93
C GLU A 39 6.33 -4.45 16.91
N LYS A 40 5.50 -3.44 17.13
CA LYS A 40 4.33 -3.24 16.30
C LYS A 40 3.95 -1.77 16.24
N VAL A 41 3.48 -1.34 15.08
CA VAL A 41 2.89 -0.02 14.87
C VAL A 41 1.54 -0.22 14.18
N ILE A 42 0.53 0.50 14.66
CA ILE A 42 -0.78 0.51 14.03
C ILE A 42 -0.98 1.87 13.39
N LEU A 43 -1.24 1.86 12.09
CA LEU A 43 -1.47 3.05 11.28
C LEU A 43 -2.86 2.99 10.66
N ASN A 44 -3.49 4.16 10.51
CA ASN A 44 -4.67 4.28 9.68
C ASN A 44 -4.24 4.87 8.33
N LEU A 45 -4.55 4.20 7.26
CA LEU A 45 -4.13 4.56 5.92
C LEU A 45 -5.15 4.04 4.91
N ALA A 46 -5.60 4.90 4.00
CA ALA A 46 -6.51 4.50 2.93
C ALA A 46 -7.74 3.76 3.45
N ASN A 47 -8.34 4.27 4.52
CA ASN A 47 -9.55 3.73 5.15
C ASN A 47 -9.39 2.33 5.77
N GLN A 48 -8.15 1.92 6.02
CA GLN A 48 -7.89 0.62 6.64
C GLN A 48 -6.83 0.75 7.73
N SER A 49 -6.75 -0.28 8.55
CA SER A 49 -5.72 -0.40 9.58
C SER A 49 -4.54 -1.17 8.99
N PHE A 50 -3.35 -0.63 9.16
CA PHE A 50 -2.11 -1.28 8.76
C PHE A 50 -1.28 -1.54 9.99
N PHE A 51 -0.92 -2.81 10.20
CA PHE A 51 -0.05 -3.20 11.30
C PHE A 51 1.34 -3.45 10.71
N LEU A 52 2.29 -2.57 11.07
CA LEU A 52 3.69 -2.82 10.75
C LEU A 52 4.24 -3.69 11.87
N VAL A 53 4.71 -4.87 11.53
CA VAL A 53 5.16 -5.85 12.51
C VAL A 53 6.65 -6.07 12.35
N LYS A 54 7.40 -5.96 13.45
CA LYS A 54 8.83 -6.20 13.43
C LYS A 54 9.10 -7.65 13.01
N ALA A 55 9.92 -7.81 11.98
CA ALA A 55 10.24 -9.11 11.41
C ALA A 55 11.74 -9.20 11.16
N GLU A 56 12.21 -10.40 10.89
CA GLU A 56 13.60 -10.61 10.52
C GLU A 56 13.89 -10.02 9.15
N GLU A 57 15.16 -9.83 8.85
CA GLU A 57 15.59 -9.35 7.53
C GLU A 57 15.11 -10.31 6.44
N ASN A 58 14.92 -9.77 5.26
CA ASN A 58 14.50 -10.52 4.06
C ASN A 58 13.06 -11.01 4.08
N GLN A 59 12.26 -10.58 5.05
CA GLN A 59 10.82 -10.84 5.03
C GLN A 59 10.12 -9.73 4.26
N SER A 60 9.05 -10.06 3.57
CA SER A 60 8.24 -9.06 2.87
C SER A 60 6.82 -9.56 2.64
N SER A 61 5.94 -8.66 2.23
CA SER A 61 4.58 -9.01 1.83
C SER A 61 4.51 -9.45 0.36
N ASN A 62 5.64 -9.48 -0.34
CA ASN A 62 5.71 -9.83 -1.74
C ASN A 62 5.66 -11.35 -1.93
N PHE A 63 5.22 -11.76 -3.12
CA PHE A 63 5.30 -13.17 -3.51
C PHE A 63 5.95 -13.25 -4.89
N ILE A 64 6.38 -14.46 -5.26
CA ILE A 64 6.99 -14.71 -6.57
C ILE A 64 5.91 -15.37 -7.43
N ASP A 65 5.61 -14.77 -8.58
CA ASP A 65 4.60 -15.31 -9.48
C ASP A 65 5.15 -16.49 -10.30
N ILE A 66 4.30 -17.07 -11.17
CA ILE A 66 4.67 -18.26 -11.94
C ILE A 66 5.84 -18.00 -12.89
N ASN A 67 6.07 -16.75 -13.26
CA ASN A 67 7.14 -16.37 -14.18
C ASN A 67 8.43 -15.96 -13.45
N GLY A 68 8.46 -16.10 -12.12
CA GLY A 68 9.63 -15.76 -11.33
C GLY A 68 9.73 -14.29 -10.96
N ASN A 69 8.68 -13.50 -11.17
CA ASN A 69 8.68 -12.08 -10.87
C ASN A 69 8.18 -11.81 -9.45
N LYS A 70 8.85 -10.86 -8.78
CA LYS A 70 8.40 -10.42 -7.47
C LYS A 70 7.14 -9.56 -7.64
N CYS A 71 6.08 -9.95 -6.96
CA CYS A 71 4.77 -9.36 -7.14
C CYS A 71 4.24 -8.79 -5.82
N PHE A 72 3.44 -7.73 -5.94
CA PHE A 72 2.75 -7.11 -4.80
C PHE A 72 1.46 -7.89 -4.48
N SER A 73 1.01 -7.77 -3.23
CA SER A 73 -0.25 -8.42 -2.79
C SER A 73 -1.39 -7.43 -2.60
N MET A 74 -1.15 -6.14 -2.84
CA MET A 74 -2.12 -5.10 -2.52
C MET A 74 -2.09 -3.98 -3.56
N THR A 75 -3.26 -3.46 -3.90
CA THR A 75 -3.41 -2.28 -4.74
C THR A 75 -4.14 -1.19 -3.96
N PHE A 76 -3.51 -0.02 -3.88
CA PHE A 76 -4.18 1.19 -3.43
C PHE A 76 -4.91 1.82 -4.61
N GLU A 77 -5.95 2.59 -4.33
CA GLU A 77 -6.70 3.29 -5.38
C GLU A 77 -6.67 4.78 -5.15
N VAL A 78 -6.60 5.53 -6.26
CA VAL A 78 -6.78 6.97 -6.26
C VAL A 78 -7.87 7.34 -7.25
N ASN A 79 -8.42 8.53 -7.13
CA ASN A 79 -9.57 8.93 -7.91
C ASN A 79 -9.15 9.69 -9.18
N GLY A 80 -8.79 8.92 -10.20
CA GLY A 80 -8.53 9.46 -11.53
C GLY A 80 -7.06 9.54 -11.92
N LEU A 81 -6.83 9.71 -13.22
CA LEU A 81 -5.48 9.75 -13.78
C LEU A 81 -4.67 10.93 -13.25
N ASN A 82 -5.28 12.10 -13.12
CA ASN A 82 -4.56 13.26 -12.60
C ASN A 82 -4.06 13.01 -11.18
N ALA A 83 -4.89 12.40 -10.33
CA ALA A 83 -4.50 12.06 -8.97
C ALA A 83 -3.35 11.06 -8.97
N LEU A 84 -3.38 10.09 -9.87
CA LEU A 84 -2.29 9.11 -10.00
C LEU A 84 -0.99 9.79 -10.41
N GLU A 85 -1.03 10.67 -11.40
CA GLU A 85 0.16 11.37 -11.89
C GLU A 85 0.74 12.31 -10.84
N GLU A 86 -0.11 12.99 -10.09
CA GLU A 86 0.33 13.86 -8.98
C GLU A 86 1.01 13.05 -7.87
N LEU A 87 0.41 11.92 -7.51
CA LEU A 87 0.99 11.05 -6.48
C LEU A 87 2.33 10.48 -6.95
N HIS A 88 2.40 10.03 -8.19
CA HIS A 88 3.63 9.51 -8.78
C HIS A 88 4.74 10.56 -8.73
N SER A 89 4.44 11.79 -9.14
CA SER A 89 5.41 12.90 -9.09
C SER A 89 5.85 13.20 -7.67
N PHE A 90 4.91 13.17 -6.71
CA PHE A 90 5.24 13.40 -5.31
C PHE A 90 6.22 12.33 -4.80
N PHE A 91 5.96 11.06 -5.11
CA PHE A 91 6.84 9.97 -4.70
C PHE A 91 8.23 10.09 -5.35
N MET A 92 8.26 10.45 -6.63
CA MET A 92 9.54 10.65 -7.33
C MET A 92 10.38 11.74 -6.66
N GLY A 93 9.74 12.82 -6.22
CA GLY A 93 10.42 13.90 -5.52
C GLY A 93 10.88 13.55 -4.11
N ARG A 94 10.39 12.45 -3.55
CA ARG A 94 10.74 11.97 -2.21
C ARG A 94 11.85 10.91 -2.24
N GLU A 95 12.40 10.62 -3.39
CA GLU A 95 13.46 9.62 -3.57
C GLU A 95 13.02 8.20 -3.16
N MET A 96 11.74 7.92 -3.29
CA MET A 96 11.21 6.58 -3.04
C MET A 96 11.49 5.67 -4.23
N GLN A 97 11.47 4.36 -4.00
CA GLN A 97 11.51 3.39 -5.09
C GLN A 97 10.14 3.38 -5.77
N VAL A 98 10.09 3.92 -6.98
CA VAL A 98 8.83 4.08 -7.73
C VAL A 98 9.06 3.64 -9.18
N GLY A 99 8.18 2.77 -9.67
CA GLY A 99 8.19 2.35 -11.06
C GLY A 99 7.50 3.36 -11.96
N ASN A 100 7.55 3.09 -13.26
CA ASN A 100 6.88 3.93 -14.26
C ASN A 100 5.37 3.72 -14.20
N ILE A 101 4.63 4.73 -14.64
CA ILE A 101 3.20 4.60 -14.84
C ILE A 101 2.97 3.66 -16.02
N GLU A 102 2.12 2.65 -15.83
CA GLU A 102 1.92 1.56 -16.80
C GLU A 102 0.50 1.55 -17.35
N ASN A 103 0.41 1.23 -18.63
CA ASN A 103 -0.86 0.85 -19.25
C ASN A 103 -0.86 -0.68 -19.36
N ARG A 104 -1.70 -1.33 -18.57
CA ARG A 104 -1.74 -2.79 -18.51
C ARG A 104 -2.84 -3.41 -19.37
N GLY A 105 -3.50 -2.59 -20.21
CA GLY A 105 -4.53 -3.08 -21.12
C GLY A 105 -5.94 -3.11 -20.54
N HIS A 106 -6.12 -2.64 -19.32
CA HIS A 106 -7.44 -2.46 -18.71
C HIS A 106 -7.67 -0.97 -18.45
N ALA A 107 -8.85 -0.63 -17.93
CA ALA A 107 -9.18 0.76 -17.61
C ALA A 107 -8.18 1.31 -16.59
N GLY A 108 -7.85 2.60 -16.75
CA GLY A 108 -6.95 3.28 -15.85
C GLY A 108 -5.48 2.96 -16.08
N ARG A 109 -4.65 3.46 -15.18
CA ARG A 109 -3.20 3.28 -15.20
C ARG A 109 -2.75 2.86 -13.81
N ASN A 110 -1.57 2.25 -13.74
CA ASN A 110 -1.00 1.78 -12.48
C ASN A 110 0.46 2.17 -12.37
N PHE A 111 0.96 2.24 -11.15
CA PHE A 111 2.39 2.20 -10.90
C PHE A 111 2.65 1.45 -9.60
N VAL A 112 3.88 0.98 -9.42
CA VAL A 112 4.29 0.23 -8.23
C VAL A 112 5.30 1.07 -7.47
N PHE A 113 5.20 1.09 -6.15
CA PHE A 113 6.23 1.66 -5.28
C PHE A 113 6.58 0.66 -4.18
N ALA A 114 7.67 0.91 -3.48
CA ALA A 114 8.09 0.04 -2.39
C ALA A 114 8.37 0.86 -1.14
N ASP A 115 8.18 0.23 0.03
CA ASP A 115 8.58 0.84 1.29
C ASP A 115 10.06 0.56 1.57
N LEU A 116 10.54 0.93 2.76
CA LEU A 116 11.95 0.80 3.13
C LEU A 116 12.45 -0.65 3.15
N ASP A 117 11.54 -1.59 3.39
CA ASP A 117 11.88 -3.02 3.45
C ASP A 117 11.62 -3.73 2.13
N GLY A 118 11.25 -2.99 1.10
CA GLY A 118 10.98 -3.57 -0.22
C GLY A 118 9.60 -4.18 -0.36
N ASN A 119 8.70 -3.92 0.58
CA ASN A 119 7.30 -4.31 0.40
C ASN A 119 6.71 -3.50 -0.75
N LYS A 120 6.24 -4.19 -1.78
CA LYS A 120 5.72 -3.56 -2.98
C LYS A 120 4.23 -3.31 -2.86
N PHE A 121 3.82 -2.16 -3.35
CA PHE A 121 2.41 -1.76 -3.41
C PHE A 121 2.11 -1.24 -4.79
N ASP A 122 0.96 -1.63 -5.31
CA ASP A 122 0.45 -1.13 -6.57
C ASP A 122 -0.48 0.06 -6.29
N VAL A 123 -0.59 0.97 -7.24
CA VAL A 123 -1.56 2.08 -7.18
C VAL A 123 -2.32 2.09 -8.50
N TRP A 124 -3.65 2.16 -8.41
CA TRP A 124 -4.53 2.19 -9.58
C TRP A 124 -5.31 3.50 -9.60
N SER A 125 -5.53 4.02 -10.80
CA SER A 125 -6.18 5.33 -11.00
C SER A 125 -7.70 5.30 -10.94
N GLU A 126 -8.30 4.16 -10.55
CA GLU A 126 -9.75 3.98 -10.53
C GLU A 126 -10.22 3.56 -9.15
N LEU A 127 -11.35 4.07 -8.74
CA LEU A 127 -12.01 3.57 -7.53
C LEU A 127 -12.88 2.37 -7.93
N SER A 128 -12.74 1.28 -7.17
CA SER A 128 -13.50 0.06 -7.45
C SER A 128 -15.00 0.28 -7.25
N PRO A 129 -15.86 -0.35 -8.08
CA PRO A 129 -17.30 -0.20 -7.96
C PRO A 129 -17.84 -0.56 -6.58
N ASN A 130 -17.30 -1.59 -5.94
CA ASN A 130 -17.77 -1.99 -4.62
C ASN A 130 -17.47 -0.92 -3.55
N PHE A 131 -16.38 -0.18 -3.69
CA PHE A 131 -16.10 0.95 -2.81
C PHE A 131 -17.09 2.09 -3.04
N LEU A 132 -17.36 2.40 -4.31
CA LEU A 132 -18.31 3.44 -4.68
C LEU A 132 -19.72 3.13 -4.17
N GLU A 133 -20.12 1.86 -4.21
CA GLU A 133 -21.42 1.41 -3.68
C GLU A 133 -21.52 1.62 -2.17
N ILE A 134 -20.46 1.30 -1.44
CA ILE A 134 -20.43 1.51 0.01
C ILE A 134 -20.49 2.99 0.33
N LYS A 135 -19.81 3.82 -0.45
CA LYS A 135 -19.75 5.25 -0.24
C LYS A 135 -21.08 5.96 -0.50
N ASN A 136 -21.86 5.41 -1.39
CA ASN A 136 -23.15 5.96 -1.76
C ASN A 136 -24.27 5.29 -0.98
#